data_7540dcd947266c1e91c8a99b7fecc4f5
#
_entry.id   7540dcd947266c1e91c8a99b7fecc4f5
#
_cell.length_a   1.000
_cell.length_b   1.000
_cell.length_c   1.000
_cell.angle_alpha   90.00
_cell.angle_beta   90.00
_cell.angle_gamma   90.00
#
_symmetry.space_group_name_H-M   'P 1'
#
loop_
_entity.id
_entity.type
_entity.pdbx_description
1 polymer ?
#
loop_
_entity_poly.entity_id
_entity_poly.type
_entity_poly.pdbx_seq_one_letter_code
_entity_poly.pdbx_strand_id
1 'polypeptide(L)'
;MRHGDKIKNLSRTKAHRDALLSNLSCQLIKHKRIVTTVAKAKALRVFVEPLITKSKENTTHQRRIVFGYLQDKEAIKELFDSIAG
;
A
#
# COMPACT_ATOMS: atom_id res chain seq x y z
N MET A 1 -24.88 -12.68 -2.38
CA MET A 1 -23.80 -11.84 -1.87
C MET A 1 -23.38 -12.28 -0.49
N ARG A 2 -22.13 -12.30 -0.21
CA ARG A 2 -21.66 -12.76 1.08
C ARG A 2 -21.68 -11.65 2.10
N HIS A 3 -21.99 -12.02 3.33
CA HIS A 3 -22.12 -11.05 4.41
C HIS A 3 -20.80 -10.36 4.76
N GLY A 4 -19.70 -11.03 4.54
CA GLY A 4 -18.42 -10.47 4.89
C GLY A 4 -17.86 -9.49 3.88
N ASP A 5 -18.52 -9.33 2.75
CA ASP A 5 -18.01 -8.47 1.70
C ASP A 5 -18.07 -7.01 2.13
N LYS A 6 -16.96 -6.34 1.98
CA LYS A 6 -16.83 -4.93 2.27
C LYS A 6 -16.43 -4.20 1.00
N ILE A 7 -16.60 -2.88 1.00
CA ILE A 7 -16.14 -2.11 -0.16
C ILE A 7 -14.65 -2.31 -0.42
N LYS A 8 -13.89 -2.61 0.62
CA LYS A 8 -12.46 -2.86 0.49
C LYS A 8 -12.15 -4.17 -0.21
N ASN A 9 -13.13 -5.05 -0.31
CA ASN A 9 -12.95 -6.33 -0.98
C ASN A 9 -12.83 -6.16 -2.49
N LEU A 10 -13.47 -5.13 -3.05
CA LEU A 10 -13.38 -4.78 -4.46
C LEU A 10 -13.78 -5.93 -5.38
N SER A 11 -14.69 -6.79 -4.89
CA SER A 11 -15.18 -7.96 -5.63
C SER A 11 -14.07 -8.89 -6.08
N ARG A 12 -12.98 -8.95 -5.34
CA ARG A 12 -11.82 -9.79 -5.67
C ARG A 12 -11.52 -10.74 -4.53
N THR A 13 -10.78 -11.81 -4.83
CA THR A 13 -10.26 -12.68 -3.78
C THR A 13 -9.27 -11.88 -2.92
N LYS A 14 -9.03 -12.39 -1.72
CA LYS A 14 -8.08 -11.71 -0.83
C LYS A 14 -6.70 -11.56 -1.47
N ALA A 15 -6.21 -12.62 -2.13
CA ALA A 15 -4.90 -12.58 -2.76
C ALA A 15 -4.84 -11.55 -3.88
N HIS A 16 -5.88 -11.51 -4.73
CA HIS A 16 -5.93 -10.53 -5.81
C HIS A 16 -6.04 -9.11 -5.27
N ARG A 17 -6.85 -8.92 -4.23
CA ARG A 17 -7.00 -7.61 -3.62
C ARG A 17 -5.71 -7.12 -3.02
N ASP A 18 -4.99 -8.00 -2.30
CA ASP A 18 -3.74 -7.61 -1.68
C ASP A 18 -2.69 -7.28 -2.72
N ALA A 19 -2.63 -8.06 -3.80
CA ALA A 19 -1.71 -7.77 -4.89
C ALA A 19 -2.03 -6.45 -5.57
N LEU A 20 -3.32 -6.18 -5.80
CA LEU A 20 -3.74 -4.92 -6.39
C LEU A 20 -3.34 -3.74 -5.53
N LEU A 21 -3.61 -3.82 -4.23
CA LEU A 21 -3.28 -2.73 -3.32
C LEU A 21 -1.78 -2.53 -3.17
N SER A 22 -1.02 -3.62 -3.17
CA SER A 22 0.43 -3.53 -3.12
C SER A 22 0.96 -2.82 -4.38
N ASN A 23 0.49 -3.22 -5.56
CA ASN A 23 0.92 -2.59 -6.80
C ASN A 23 0.53 -1.12 -6.87
N LEU A 24 -0.69 -0.78 -6.48
CA LEU A 24 -1.14 0.61 -6.48
C LEU A 24 -0.33 1.45 -5.50
N SER A 25 0.00 0.88 -4.34
CA SER A 25 0.83 1.56 -3.34
C SER A 25 2.21 1.86 -3.90
N CYS A 26 2.84 0.89 -4.58
CA CYS A 26 4.14 1.10 -5.17
C CYS A 26 4.09 2.18 -6.25
N GLN A 27 3.06 2.17 -7.09
CA GLN A 27 2.90 3.21 -8.10
C GLN A 27 2.72 4.58 -7.47
N LEU A 28 1.90 4.67 -6.43
CA LEU A 28 1.68 5.93 -5.74
C LEU A 28 2.97 6.47 -5.13
N ILE A 29 3.73 5.60 -4.49
CA ILE A 29 5.00 6.01 -3.86
C ILE A 29 5.99 6.48 -4.91
N LYS A 30 6.12 5.76 -6.02
CA LYS A 30 7.08 6.12 -7.07
C LYS A 30 6.70 7.38 -7.82
N HIS A 31 5.43 7.56 -8.11
CA HIS A 31 4.96 8.66 -8.96
C HIS A 31 4.32 9.80 -8.19
N LYS A 32 4.11 9.64 -6.89
CA LYS A 32 3.51 10.63 -5.99
C LYS A 32 2.03 10.87 -6.21
N ARG A 33 1.46 10.33 -7.28
CA ARG A 33 0.02 10.43 -7.55
C ARG A 33 -0.37 9.37 -8.57
N ILE A 34 -1.61 8.92 -8.47
CA ILE A 34 -2.18 7.98 -9.43
C ILE A 34 -3.63 8.35 -9.71
N VAL A 35 -4.16 7.83 -10.81
CA VAL A 35 -5.58 7.97 -11.13
C VAL A 35 -6.20 6.58 -11.04
N THR A 36 -7.29 6.47 -10.26
CA THR A 36 -7.95 5.19 -10.06
C THR A 36 -9.41 5.43 -9.67
N THR A 37 -10.17 4.36 -9.47
CA THR A 37 -11.57 4.48 -9.06
C THR A 37 -11.67 4.93 -7.61
N VAL A 38 -12.82 5.48 -7.24
CA VAL A 38 -13.05 5.91 -5.86
C VAL A 38 -12.96 4.73 -4.88
N ALA A 39 -13.52 3.58 -5.27
CA ALA A 39 -13.48 2.41 -4.40
C ALA A 39 -12.04 1.95 -4.16
N LYS A 40 -11.24 1.91 -5.22
CA LYS A 40 -9.83 1.54 -5.09
C LYS A 40 -9.05 2.56 -4.29
N ALA A 41 -9.34 3.84 -4.48
CA ALA A 41 -8.67 4.89 -3.74
C ALA A 41 -8.93 4.78 -2.24
N LYS A 42 -10.16 4.50 -1.85
CA LYS A 42 -10.50 4.33 -0.43
C LYS A 42 -9.82 3.14 0.18
N ALA A 43 -9.80 2.02 -0.55
CA ALA A 43 -9.12 0.81 -0.07
C ALA A 43 -7.61 1.06 0.03
N LEU A 44 -7.05 1.74 -0.94
CA LEU A 44 -5.63 2.06 -0.98
C LEU A 44 -5.22 2.92 0.22
N ARG A 45 -6.03 3.90 0.56
CA ARG A 45 -5.76 4.75 1.70
C ARG A 45 -5.62 3.94 2.98
N VAL A 46 -6.55 3.01 3.21
CA VAL A 46 -6.51 2.17 4.40
C VAL A 46 -5.28 1.28 4.42
N PHE A 47 -4.84 0.84 3.23
CA PHE A 47 -3.67 -0.02 3.10
C PHE A 47 -2.36 0.75 3.31
N VAL A 48 -2.24 1.93 2.71
CA VAL A 48 -0.96 2.63 2.64
C VAL A 48 -0.66 3.51 3.84
N GLU A 49 -1.67 4.05 4.51
CA GLU A 49 -1.42 4.96 5.63
C GLU A 49 -0.63 4.32 6.76
N PRO A 50 -0.94 3.08 7.20
CA PRO A 50 -0.12 2.45 8.23
C PRO A 50 1.33 2.25 7.79
N LEU A 51 1.55 2.00 6.50
CA LEU A 51 2.90 1.82 5.97
C LEU A 51 3.70 3.12 6.04
N ILE A 52 3.06 4.23 5.73
CA ILE A 52 3.72 5.53 5.83
C ILE A 52 4.06 5.83 7.29
N THR A 53 3.15 5.53 8.21
CA THR A 53 3.40 5.73 9.63
C THR A 53 4.59 4.91 10.09
N LYS A 54 4.69 3.64 9.69
CA LYS A 54 5.82 2.79 10.06
C LYS A 54 7.12 3.31 9.48
N SER A 55 7.08 3.89 8.28
CA SER A 55 8.29 4.34 7.60
C SER A 55 8.89 5.59 8.23
N LYS A 56 8.18 6.24 9.15
CA LYS A 56 8.74 7.36 9.89
C LYS A 56 9.86 6.93 10.83
N GLU A 57 9.88 5.67 11.21
CA GLU A 57 11.01 5.08 11.92
C GLU A 57 11.88 4.35 10.90
N ASN A 58 13.00 4.95 10.54
CA ASN A 58 13.88 4.37 9.52
C ASN A 58 14.83 3.35 10.15
N THR A 59 14.27 2.21 10.53
CA THR A 59 15.05 1.11 11.09
C THR A 59 14.97 -0.10 10.17
N THR A 60 15.93 -1.01 10.33
CA THR A 60 15.92 -2.25 9.56
C THR A 60 14.64 -3.04 9.81
N HIS A 61 14.18 -3.05 11.06
CA HIS A 61 12.97 -3.77 11.43
C HIS A 61 11.75 -3.21 10.68
N GLN A 62 11.58 -1.89 10.67
CA GLN A 62 10.44 -1.28 10.00
C GLN A 62 10.52 -1.46 8.49
N ARG A 63 11.73 -1.36 7.92
CA ARG A 63 11.90 -1.58 6.48
C ARG A 63 11.49 -3.01 6.09
N ARG A 64 11.82 -3.99 6.91
CA ARG A 64 11.43 -5.37 6.63
C ARG A 64 9.92 -5.56 6.69
N ILE A 65 9.26 -4.95 7.67
CA ILE A 65 7.80 -5.04 7.78
C ILE A 65 7.13 -4.44 6.55
N VAL A 66 7.54 -3.24 6.17
CA VAL A 66 6.96 -2.55 5.01
C VAL A 66 7.26 -3.30 3.73
N PHE A 67 8.46 -3.86 3.61
CA PHE A 67 8.80 -4.66 2.43
C PHE A 67 7.89 -5.88 2.29
N GLY A 68 7.51 -6.49 3.41
CA GLY A 68 6.57 -7.61 3.37
C GLY A 68 5.25 -7.25 2.70
N TYR A 69 4.82 -6.00 2.83
CA TYR A 69 3.60 -5.54 2.19
C TYR A 69 3.81 -5.10 0.75
N LEU A 70 4.89 -4.40 0.46
CA LEU A 70 5.09 -3.80 -0.86
C LEU A 70 5.90 -4.67 -1.82
N GLN A 71 6.91 -5.36 -1.31
CA GLN A 71 7.77 -6.26 -2.08
C GLN A 71 8.42 -5.59 -3.29
N ASP A 72 8.80 -4.32 -3.12
CA ASP A 72 9.42 -3.54 -4.19
C ASP A 72 10.50 -2.67 -3.56
N LYS A 73 11.75 -2.97 -3.88
CA LYS A 73 12.89 -2.28 -3.27
C LYS A 73 12.92 -0.79 -3.59
N GLU A 74 12.56 -0.43 -4.81
CA GLU A 74 12.57 0.98 -5.20
C GLU A 74 11.51 1.77 -4.45
N ALA A 75 10.33 1.18 -4.28
CA ALA A 75 9.25 1.82 -3.53
C ALA A 75 9.66 1.99 -2.07
N ILE A 76 10.31 0.99 -1.48
CA ILE A 76 10.79 1.08 -0.10
C ILE A 76 11.79 2.22 0.05
N LYS A 77 12.75 2.28 -0.84
CA LYS A 77 13.76 3.33 -0.80
C LYS A 77 13.11 4.70 -0.88
N GLU A 78 12.21 4.88 -1.84
CA GLU A 78 11.54 6.15 -2.03
C GLU A 78 10.70 6.53 -0.80
N LEU A 79 9.99 5.56 -0.24
CA LEU A 79 9.13 5.81 0.90
C LEU A 79 9.93 6.28 2.12
N PHE A 80 11.02 5.57 2.44
CA PHE A 80 11.80 5.90 3.62
C PHE A 80 12.68 7.14 3.43
N ASP A 81 13.18 7.36 2.23
CA ASP A 81 14.12 8.44 1.98
C ASP A 81 13.43 9.76 1.63
N SER A 82 12.33 9.72 0.91
CA SER A 82 11.75 10.92 0.32
C SER A 82 10.38 11.27 0.89
N ILE A 83 9.54 10.29 1.15
CA ILE A 83 8.15 10.57 1.51
C ILE A 83 7.96 10.69 3.01
N ALA A 84 8.47 9.73 3.77
CA ALA A 84 8.29 9.72 5.21
C ALA A 84 9.33 10.52 5.94
N GLY A 85 10.47 10.69 5.30
CA GLY A 85 11.53 11.50 5.87
C GLY A 85 11.23 12.94 5.71
#